data_6907c84d52574384815adfad662c5dea
#
_entry.id   6907c84d52574384815adfad662c5dea
#
_cell.length_a   1.000
_cell.length_b   1.000
_cell.length_c   1.000
_cell.angle_alpha   90.00
_cell.angle_beta   90.00
_cell.angle_gamma   90.00
#
_symmetry.space_group_name_H-M   'P 1'
#
loop_
_entity.id
_entity.type
_entity.pdbx_description
1 polymer ?
#
loop_
_entity_poly.entity_id
_entity_poly.type
_entity_poly.pdbx_seq_one_letter_code
_entity_poly.pdbx_strand_id
1 'polypeptide(L)'
;MADERIEESTTADDQGTESSTPADYTVRNDLPTVDDFLALRESAGMAPRSREAVERGLPNSVEGAIAVHDPTGETVGMARIVGDDGAVYHICDMVVHPDHQRLGLGTRLMERLLAYIEETAPPQAYVNLMADVDGFYEQFGFAETRPASKGMYLRTD
;
A
#
# COMPACT_ATOMS: atom_id res chain seq x y z
N MET A 1 -22.74 -6.13 36.16
CA MET A 1 -22.39 -5.17 36.06
C MET A 1 -21.35 -4.81 35.14
N ALA A 2 -20.63 -5.31 34.77
CA ALA A 2 -19.73 -4.96 33.88
C ALA A 2 -20.06 -5.23 32.52
N ASP A 3 -20.90 -5.99 32.31
CA ASP A 3 -21.14 -6.40 31.07
C ASP A 3 -21.81 -5.44 30.25
N GLU A 4 -22.57 -4.70 30.73
CA GLU A 4 -23.25 -3.89 29.91
C GLU A 4 -22.37 -2.93 29.26
N ARG A 5 -21.36 -2.58 29.80
CA ARG A 5 -20.60 -1.72 29.21
C ARG A 5 -20.08 -2.20 28.00
N ILE A 6 -20.01 -3.35 27.89
CA ILE A 6 -19.48 -3.92 26.85
C ILE A 6 -20.19 -3.71 25.65
N GLU A 7 -21.38 -3.84 25.73
CA GLU A 7 -22.05 -3.78 24.57
C GLU A 7 -22.17 -2.49 23.99
N GLU A 8 -22.14 -1.57 24.73
CA GLU A 8 -22.38 -0.40 24.15
C GLU A 8 -21.28 0.00 23.30
N SER A 9 -20.23 -0.46 23.57
CA SER A 9 -19.24 -0.04 22.80
C SER A 9 -19.41 -0.51 21.46
N THR A 10 -20.07 -1.50 21.31
CA THR A 10 -20.17 -1.97 20.03
C THR A 10 -21.11 -1.20 19.27
N THR A 11 -21.96 -0.56 19.83
CA THR A 11 -22.88 0.09 19.01
C THR A 11 -22.40 1.41 18.67
N ALA A 12 -21.80 2.02 19.46
CA ALA A 12 -21.50 3.29 19.21
C ALA A 12 -20.77 3.51 18.00
N ASP A 13 -19.90 2.93 17.84
CA ASP A 13 -19.22 3.25 16.78
C ASP A 13 -19.43 2.50 15.67
N ASP A 14 -20.28 1.80 15.63
CA ASP A 14 -20.48 1.02 14.56
C ASP A 14 -20.81 1.90 13.44
N GLN A 15 -20.22 2.93 13.14
CA GLN A 15 -20.53 3.64 12.08
C GLN A 15 -19.77 3.21 10.95
N GLY A 16 -19.99 3.47 9.80
CA GLY A 16 -19.30 3.20 8.63
C GLY A 16 -18.25 2.14 8.62
N THR A 17 -17.09 2.45 9.01
CA THR A 17 -16.05 1.49 8.86
C THR A 17 -16.27 0.27 9.63
N GLU A 18 -17.08 0.34 10.65
CA GLU A 18 -17.24 -0.83 11.38
C GLU A 18 -18.08 -1.79 10.69
N SER A 19 -18.85 -1.38 9.74
CA SER A 19 -19.67 -2.35 9.04
C SER A 19 -18.89 -2.98 7.90
N SER A 20 -17.66 -2.57 7.62
CA SER A 20 -16.91 -3.14 6.52
C SER A 20 -16.19 -4.41 6.94
N THR A 21 -16.15 -5.38 6.05
CA THR A 21 -15.43 -6.64 6.27
C THR A 21 -14.48 -6.84 5.10
N PRO A 22 -13.55 -7.77 5.22
CA PRO A 22 -12.62 -8.03 4.10
C PRO A 22 -13.34 -8.37 2.79
N ALA A 23 -14.56 -8.90 2.85
CA ALA A 23 -15.27 -9.24 1.63
C ALA A 23 -15.81 -8.01 0.91
N ASP A 24 -15.82 -6.84 1.55
CA ASP A 24 -16.30 -5.64 0.92
C ASP A 24 -15.27 -4.97 0.04
N TYR A 25 -14.13 -5.60 -0.18
CA TYR A 25 -13.04 -4.98 -0.92
C TYR A 25 -12.61 -5.84 -2.09
N THR A 26 -12.25 -5.20 -3.18
CA THR A 26 -11.63 -5.85 -4.33
C THR A 26 -10.21 -5.34 -4.41
N VAL A 27 -9.24 -6.26 -4.47
CA VAL A 27 -7.84 -5.90 -4.65
C VAL A 27 -7.42 -6.44 -6.00
N ARG A 28 -6.94 -5.55 -6.87
CA ARG A 28 -6.57 -5.97 -8.22
C ARG A 28 -5.34 -5.22 -8.69
N ASN A 29 -4.73 -5.72 -9.75
CA ASN A 29 -3.57 -5.06 -10.34
C ASN A 29 -4.06 -3.90 -11.21
N ASP A 30 -3.75 -2.70 -10.80
CA ASP A 30 -4.14 -1.49 -11.48
C ASP A 30 -3.39 -0.33 -10.83
N LEU A 31 -3.37 0.81 -11.45
CA LEU A 31 -2.82 2.01 -10.85
C LEU A 31 -3.96 2.92 -10.41
N PRO A 32 -3.78 3.65 -9.31
CA PRO A 32 -4.79 4.62 -8.92
C PRO A 32 -4.77 5.82 -9.88
N THR A 33 -5.82 6.62 -9.85
CA THR A 33 -5.79 7.90 -10.54
C THR A 33 -4.83 8.83 -9.80
N VAL A 34 -4.41 9.90 -10.46
CA VAL A 34 -3.54 10.89 -9.82
C VAL A 34 -4.23 11.47 -8.58
N ASP A 35 -5.54 11.75 -8.68
CA ASP A 35 -6.26 12.30 -7.55
C ASP A 35 -6.29 11.33 -6.38
N ASP A 36 -6.57 10.05 -6.63
CA ASP A 36 -6.59 9.06 -5.57
C ASP A 36 -5.21 8.87 -4.98
N PHE A 37 -4.17 8.86 -5.81
CA PHE A 37 -2.80 8.70 -5.33
C PHE A 37 -2.46 9.83 -4.35
N LEU A 38 -2.74 11.07 -4.74
CA LEU A 38 -2.42 12.20 -3.88
C LEU A 38 -3.24 12.17 -2.60
N ALA A 39 -4.53 11.84 -2.70
CA ALA A 39 -5.39 11.81 -1.53
C ALA A 39 -4.98 10.71 -0.56
N LEU A 40 -4.60 9.53 -1.07
CA LEU A 40 -4.20 8.45 -0.19
C LEU A 40 -2.91 8.79 0.54
N ARG A 41 -1.93 9.38 -0.15
CA ARG A 41 -0.69 9.75 0.53
C ARG A 41 -0.97 10.80 1.61
N GLU A 42 -1.85 11.76 1.33
CA GLU A 42 -2.16 12.75 2.32
C GLU A 42 -2.89 12.13 3.51
N SER A 43 -3.79 11.19 3.28
CA SER A 43 -4.54 10.55 4.36
C SER A 43 -3.63 9.84 5.36
N ALA A 44 -2.48 9.37 4.92
CA ALA A 44 -1.55 8.64 5.76
C ALA A 44 -0.42 9.52 6.28
N GLY A 45 -0.45 10.82 6.01
CA GLY A 45 0.61 11.72 6.48
C GLY A 45 1.93 11.53 5.79
N MET A 46 1.95 10.96 4.59
CA MET A 46 3.19 10.76 3.88
C MET A 46 3.68 12.05 3.28
N ALA A 47 4.97 12.15 3.03
CA ALA A 47 5.56 13.35 2.46
C ALA A 47 4.86 13.69 1.15
N PRO A 48 4.58 14.96 0.89
CA PRO A 48 3.82 15.34 -0.30
C PRO A 48 4.62 15.13 -1.59
N ARG A 49 3.90 14.95 -2.65
CA ARG A 49 4.46 14.92 -4.01
C ARG A 49 3.68 15.93 -4.81
N SER A 50 4.36 16.65 -5.69
CA SER A 50 3.64 17.60 -6.54
C SER A 50 2.77 16.87 -7.54
N ARG A 51 1.69 17.49 -7.95
CA ARG A 51 0.84 16.88 -8.96
C ARG A 51 1.63 16.63 -10.24
N GLU A 52 2.51 17.54 -10.61
CA GLU A 52 3.29 17.36 -11.81
C GLU A 52 4.15 16.11 -11.71
N ALA A 53 4.77 15.86 -10.55
CA ALA A 53 5.61 14.69 -10.39
C ALA A 53 4.79 13.40 -10.50
N VAL A 54 3.57 13.41 -9.96
CA VAL A 54 2.73 12.22 -9.99
C VAL A 54 2.19 11.99 -11.41
N GLU A 55 1.78 13.06 -12.09
CA GLU A 55 1.30 12.91 -13.46
C GLU A 55 2.37 12.37 -14.38
N ARG A 56 3.63 12.77 -14.17
CA ARG A 56 4.72 12.30 -14.99
C ARG A 56 5.15 10.89 -14.59
N GLY A 57 5.17 10.59 -13.28
CA GLY A 57 5.78 9.36 -12.81
C GLY A 57 4.84 8.17 -12.74
N LEU A 58 3.58 8.40 -12.35
CA LEU A 58 2.68 7.27 -12.14
C LEU A 58 2.52 6.38 -13.39
N PRO A 59 2.39 6.93 -14.59
CA PRO A 59 2.26 6.08 -15.77
C PRO A 59 3.50 5.26 -16.08
N ASN A 60 4.65 5.61 -15.50
CA ASN A 60 5.86 4.84 -15.72
C ASN A 60 6.05 3.73 -14.70
N SER A 61 5.05 3.44 -13.89
CA SER A 61 5.14 2.33 -12.94
C SER A 61 5.25 1.01 -13.71
N VAL A 62 6.02 0.08 -13.16
CA VAL A 62 6.13 -1.25 -13.75
C VAL A 62 4.81 -1.99 -13.53
N GLU A 63 4.25 -1.88 -12.32
CA GLU A 63 3.01 -2.54 -12.00
C GLU A 63 2.40 -1.83 -10.80
N GLY A 64 1.10 -1.93 -10.63
CA GLY A 64 0.41 -1.37 -9.49
C GLY A 64 -0.60 -2.33 -8.92
N ALA A 65 -1.06 -2.04 -7.71
CA ALA A 65 -2.16 -2.76 -7.09
C ALA A 65 -3.00 -1.75 -6.34
N ILE A 66 -4.32 -1.91 -6.41
CA ILE A 66 -5.23 -1.03 -5.69
C ILE A 66 -6.25 -1.85 -4.93
N ALA A 67 -6.74 -1.29 -3.85
CA ALA A 67 -7.82 -1.85 -3.07
C ALA A 67 -9.03 -0.93 -3.19
N VAL A 68 -10.16 -1.45 -3.62
CA VAL A 68 -11.37 -0.68 -3.82
C VAL A 68 -12.40 -1.13 -2.82
N HIS A 69 -13.04 -0.18 -2.13
CA HIS A 69 -14.13 -0.46 -1.23
C HIS A 69 -15.39 -0.55 -2.10
N ASP A 70 -15.88 -1.76 -2.29
CA ASP A 70 -16.93 -2.01 -3.26
C ASP A 70 -18.23 -1.24 -2.98
N PRO A 71 -18.68 -1.14 -1.73
CA PRO A 71 -19.92 -0.39 -1.50
C PRO A 71 -19.89 1.07 -1.93
N THR A 72 -18.72 1.72 -1.88
CA THR A 72 -18.61 3.11 -2.28
C THR A 72 -17.91 3.30 -3.60
N GLY A 73 -17.22 2.29 -4.09
CA GLY A 73 -16.42 2.43 -5.31
C GLY A 73 -15.13 3.21 -5.12
N GLU A 74 -14.78 3.57 -3.88
CA GLU A 74 -13.59 4.37 -3.66
C GLU A 74 -12.34 3.54 -3.59
N THR A 75 -11.24 4.05 -4.11
CA THR A 75 -9.93 3.44 -3.97
C THR A 75 -9.39 3.81 -2.61
N VAL A 76 -9.19 2.81 -1.75
CA VAL A 76 -8.82 3.02 -0.37
C VAL A 76 -7.43 2.47 -0.04
N GLY A 77 -6.75 1.88 -1.01
CA GLY A 77 -5.37 1.40 -0.82
C GLY A 77 -4.66 1.32 -2.13
N MET A 78 -3.34 1.37 -2.08
CA MET A 78 -2.51 1.30 -3.26
C MET A 78 -1.11 0.84 -2.91
N ALA A 79 -0.39 0.35 -3.91
CA ALA A 79 1.04 0.12 -3.86
C ALA A 79 1.50 0.00 -5.30
N ARG A 80 2.77 0.26 -5.58
CA ARG A 80 3.26 0.11 -6.95
C ARG A 80 4.71 -0.33 -6.97
N ILE A 81 5.14 -0.76 -8.13
CA ILE A 81 6.52 -1.14 -8.39
C ILE A 81 7.07 -0.16 -9.40
N VAL A 82 8.26 0.36 -9.14
CA VAL A 82 9.01 1.15 -10.13
C VAL A 82 10.36 0.47 -10.34
N GLY A 83 10.98 0.72 -11.46
CA GLY A 83 12.28 0.12 -11.75
C GLY A 83 12.42 -0.10 -13.24
N ASP A 84 13.38 -0.96 -13.62
CA ASP A 84 13.63 -1.22 -15.03
C ASP A 84 12.92 -2.50 -15.50
N ASP A 85 12.13 -3.13 -14.62
CA ASP A 85 11.39 -4.34 -14.94
C ASP A 85 12.32 -5.46 -15.38
N GLY A 86 13.48 -5.53 -14.85
CA GLY A 86 14.47 -6.56 -15.18
C GLY A 86 15.42 -6.78 -14.04
N ALA A 87 16.34 -5.85 -13.82
CA ALA A 87 17.35 -6.03 -12.79
C ALA A 87 16.91 -5.48 -11.44
N VAL A 88 16.03 -4.47 -11.42
CA VAL A 88 15.67 -3.80 -10.16
C VAL A 88 14.17 -3.57 -10.14
N TYR A 89 13.56 -3.94 -9.00
CA TYR A 89 12.16 -3.69 -8.74
C TYR A 89 12.07 -3.00 -7.38
N HIS A 90 11.54 -1.79 -7.34
CA HIS A 90 11.41 -1.04 -6.09
C HIS A 90 9.93 -0.91 -5.78
N ILE A 91 9.51 -1.43 -4.61
CA ILE A 91 8.11 -1.34 -4.18
C ILE A 91 7.97 -0.07 -3.38
N CYS A 92 6.97 0.74 -3.71
CA CYS A 92 6.78 2.01 -3.03
C CYS A 92 5.32 2.40 -2.99
N ASP A 93 5.04 3.48 -2.26
CA ASP A 93 3.71 4.07 -2.16
C ASP A 93 2.67 3.09 -1.60
N MET A 94 3.08 2.27 -0.64
CA MET A 94 2.16 1.36 0.02
C MET A 94 1.35 2.16 1.04
N VAL A 95 0.05 2.26 0.82
CA VAL A 95 -0.83 3.03 1.68
C VAL A 95 -2.19 2.35 1.73
N VAL A 96 -2.76 2.25 2.93
CA VAL A 96 -4.17 1.93 3.10
C VAL A 96 -4.77 3.07 3.90
N HIS A 97 -5.87 3.65 3.42
CA HIS A 97 -6.52 4.77 4.09
C HIS A 97 -6.81 4.40 5.54
N PRO A 98 -6.59 5.29 6.49
CA PRO A 98 -6.75 4.96 7.92
C PRO A 98 -8.10 4.37 8.27
N ASP A 99 -9.17 4.77 7.58
CA ASP A 99 -10.48 4.27 7.89
C ASP A 99 -10.72 2.84 7.42
N HIS A 100 -9.79 2.26 6.68
CA HIS A 100 -9.96 0.93 6.10
C HIS A 100 -8.80 -0.01 6.48
N GLN A 101 -8.08 0.31 7.53
CA GLN A 101 -6.95 -0.51 7.97
C GLN A 101 -7.42 -1.68 8.83
N ARG A 102 -6.49 -2.59 9.09
CA ARG A 102 -6.74 -3.76 9.93
C ARG A 102 -7.70 -4.76 9.32
N LEU A 103 -7.84 -4.75 7.98
CA LEU A 103 -8.65 -5.70 7.28
C LEU A 103 -7.84 -6.55 6.31
N GLY A 104 -6.51 -6.50 6.44
CA GLY A 104 -5.64 -7.32 5.60
C GLY A 104 -5.39 -6.77 4.22
N LEU A 105 -5.78 -5.51 3.94
CA LEU A 105 -5.63 -4.98 2.60
C LEU A 105 -4.18 -4.76 2.22
N GLY A 106 -3.33 -4.32 3.17
CA GLY A 106 -1.91 -4.16 2.87
C GLY A 106 -1.27 -5.45 2.45
N THR A 107 -1.62 -6.56 3.11
CA THR A 107 -1.09 -7.86 2.76
C THR A 107 -1.56 -8.26 1.37
N ARG A 108 -2.84 -8.01 1.05
CA ARG A 108 -3.35 -8.38 -0.27
C ARG A 108 -2.70 -7.55 -1.38
N LEU A 109 -2.41 -6.26 -1.10
CA LEU A 109 -1.73 -5.42 -2.08
C LEU A 109 -0.31 -5.95 -2.34
N MET A 110 0.42 -6.30 -1.27
CA MET A 110 1.76 -6.85 -1.44
C MET A 110 1.74 -8.16 -2.18
N GLU A 111 0.77 -9.01 -1.90
CA GLU A 111 0.69 -10.30 -2.58
C GLU A 111 0.50 -10.12 -4.08
N ARG A 112 -0.28 -9.10 -4.48
CA ARG A 112 -0.47 -8.86 -5.91
C ARG A 112 0.81 -8.40 -6.58
N LEU A 113 1.58 -7.52 -5.92
CA LEU A 113 2.82 -7.06 -6.50
C LEU A 113 3.86 -8.17 -6.54
N LEU A 114 3.94 -8.98 -5.48
CA LEU A 114 4.93 -10.03 -5.44
C LEU A 114 4.60 -11.14 -6.44
N ALA A 115 3.32 -11.38 -6.71
CA ALA A 115 2.93 -12.33 -7.74
C ALA A 115 3.42 -11.87 -9.11
N TYR A 116 3.35 -10.56 -9.40
CA TYR A 116 3.87 -10.05 -10.64
C TYR A 116 5.37 -10.30 -10.74
N ILE A 117 6.09 -10.00 -9.66
CA ILE A 117 7.53 -10.18 -9.67
C ILE A 117 7.88 -11.66 -9.82
N GLU A 118 7.14 -12.53 -9.13
CA GLU A 118 7.46 -13.94 -9.21
C GLU A 118 7.24 -14.47 -10.61
N GLU A 119 6.21 -13.96 -11.32
CA GLU A 119 5.96 -14.41 -12.66
C GLU A 119 6.88 -13.83 -13.71
N THR A 120 7.35 -12.60 -13.52
CA THR A 120 8.03 -11.91 -14.62
C THR A 120 9.50 -11.62 -14.37
N ALA A 121 9.97 -11.56 -13.13
CA ALA A 121 11.35 -11.13 -12.88
C ALA A 121 12.34 -12.21 -13.31
N PRO A 122 13.41 -11.83 -13.99
CA PRO A 122 14.43 -12.80 -14.33
C PRO A 122 15.25 -13.19 -13.12
N PRO A 123 16.11 -14.20 -13.23
CA PRO A 123 16.94 -14.61 -12.11
C PRO A 123 17.84 -13.47 -11.62
N GLN A 124 18.06 -13.45 -10.32
CA GLN A 124 18.97 -12.49 -9.69
C GLN A 124 18.50 -11.05 -9.76
N ALA A 125 17.21 -10.81 -9.99
CA ALA A 125 16.67 -9.48 -9.90
C ALA A 125 16.70 -9.00 -8.44
N TYR A 126 16.88 -7.71 -8.25
CA TYR A 126 16.97 -7.13 -6.92
C TYR A 126 15.63 -6.44 -6.61
N VAL A 127 14.93 -6.92 -5.58
CA VAL A 127 13.64 -6.35 -5.18
C VAL A 127 13.87 -5.66 -3.85
N ASN A 128 13.55 -4.37 -3.77
CA ASN A 128 13.79 -3.63 -2.53
C ASN A 128 12.65 -2.68 -2.22
N LEU A 129 12.67 -2.14 -1.01
CA LEU A 129 11.72 -1.14 -0.57
C LEU A 129 12.31 -0.40 0.61
N MET A 130 11.70 0.73 0.96
CA MET A 130 12.07 1.45 2.16
C MET A 130 10.96 1.22 3.17
N ALA A 131 11.26 0.45 4.23
CA ALA A 131 10.25 0.12 5.23
C ALA A 131 10.16 1.24 6.26
N ASP A 132 8.94 1.72 6.50
CA ASP A 132 8.71 2.71 7.52
C ASP A 132 7.91 2.11 8.68
N VAL A 133 7.69 0.81 8.70
CA VAL A 133 7.07 0.11 9.82
C VAL A 133 7.86 -1.17 10.05
N ASP A 134 7.83 -1.67 11.28
CA ASP A 134 8.54 -2.89 11.62
C ASP A 134 7.62 -4.08 11.49
N GLY A 135 8.15 -5.19 11.03
CA GLY A 135 7.46 -6.47 11.11
C GLY A 135 6.54 -6.80 9.97
N PHE A 136 6.13 -5.81 9.18
CA PHE A 136 5.16 -6.09 8.12
C PHE A 136 5.82 -6.74 6.92
N TYR A 137 6.96 -6.20 6.47
CA TYR A 137 7.56 -6.70 5.23
C TYR A 137 8.33 -7.99 5.42
N GLU A 138 8.75 -8.27 6.66
CA GLU A 138 9.51 -9.48 6.91
C GLU A 138 8.66 -10.73 6.64
N GLN A 139 7.33 -10.64 6.79
CA GLN A 139 6.49 -11.81 6.52
C GLN A 139 6.52 -12.21 5.04
N PHE A 140 6.98 -11.33 4.17
CA PHE A 140 7.08 -11.65 2.75
C PHE A 140 8.50 -12.00 2.34
N GLY A 141 9.41 -12.14 3.29
CA GLY A 141 10.80 -12.53 2.99
C GLY A 141 11.78 -11.39 2.89
N PHE A 142 11.34 -10.14 3.15
CA PHE A 142 12.27 -9.02 3.11
C PHE A 142 13.10 -8.97 4.38
N ALA A 143 14.35 -8.55 4.24
CA ALA A 143 15.26 -8.37 5.36
C ALA A 143 15.94 -7.02 5.22
N GLU A 144 16.40 -6.47 6.34
CA GLU A 144 17.07 -5.19 6.29
C GLU A 144 18.34 -5.28 5.47
N THR A 145 18.68 -4.20 4.78
CA THR A 145 19.91 -4.19 4.00
C THR A 145 21.14 -4.01 4.89
N ARG A 146 20.95 -3.52 6.13
CA ARG A 146 22.06 -3.37 7.04
C ARG A 146 22.61 -4.71 7.48
N PRO A 147 23.89 -4.83 7.76
CA PRO A 147 24.88 -3.72 7.82
C PRO A 147 25.51 -3.41 6.49
N ALA A 148 25.21 -4.11 5.42
CA ALA A 148 25.88 -3.91 4.15
C ALA A 148 25.57 -2.54 3.57
N SER A 149 24.35 -2.03 3.79
CA SER A 149 23.97 -0.74 3.23
C SER A 149 22.90 -0.11 4.11
N LYS A 150 22.49 1.10 3.78
CA LYS A 150 21.41 1.77 4.46
C LYS A 150 20.71 2.67 3.47
N GLY A 151 19.43 2.90 3.68
CA GLY A 151 18.65 3.79 2.84
C GLY A 151 19.08 5.23 3.03
N MET A 152 19.09 5.99 1.94
CA MET A 152 19.38 7.41 1.97
C MET A 152 18.47 8.08 0.97
N TYR A 153 18.18 9.37 1.17
CA TYR A 153 17.27 10.05 0.26
C TYR A 153 17.69 11.50 0.06
N LEU A 154 17.18 12.07 -1.02
CA LEU A 154 17.33 13.48 -1.33
C LEU A 154 16.03 13.93 -1.96
N ARG A 155 15.56 15.10 -1.62
CA ARG A 155 14.35 15.63 -2.23
C ARG A 155 14.70 16.82 -3.08
N THR A 156 14.00 16.97 -4.20
CA THR A 156 14.16 18.15 -5.02
C THR A 156 13.24 19.23 -4.50
N ASP A 157 13.61 20.49 -4.73
CA ASP A 157 12.81 21.63 -4.28
C ASP A 157 11.62 21.88 -5.19
#